data_1fc5d0bee672bbe0762622eeb65557d5
#
_entry.id   1fc5d0bee672bbe0762622eeb65557d5
#
_cell.length_a   1.000
_cell.length_b   1.000
_cell.length_c   1.000
_cell.angle_alpha   90.00
_cell.angle_beta   90.00
_cell.angle_gamma   90.00
#
_symmetry.space_group_name_H-M   'P 1'
#
loop_
_entity.id
_entity.type
_entity.pdbx_description
1 polymer ?
#
loop_
_entity_poly.entity_id
_entity_poly.type
_entity_poly.pdbx_seq_one_letter_code
_entity_poly.pdbx_strand_id
1 'polypeptide(L)'
;MKLRFSIQYSTKWGENVWVVVKAHVSTGVMKTYRLCLLTDDGEHWTAELAVMESRHSVFTFFEYEYQIRGGDDVVLRREWHVVPRIIPCDNSHDFVMNDEWKDIPLMAHLYTKACMCTSGRKNMADATIKALRQPLYRKTLFFRITAPQIDNRQAVAVCGSHPSLGGRST
;
A
#
# COMPACT_ATOMS: atom_id res chain seq x y z
N MET A 1 -25.17 -7.94 1.76
CA MET A 1 -23.88 -7.91 1.07
C MET A 1 -22.79 -8.31 2.04
N LYS A 2 -21.87 -9.17 1.62
CA LYS A 2 -20.69 -9.55 2.39
C LYS A 2 -19.44 -9.07 1.69
N LEU A 3 -18.49 -8.53 2.46
CA LEU A 3 -17.18 -8.11 2.00
C LEU A 3 -16.16 -9.06 2.62
N ARG A 4 -15.43 -9.80 1.80
CA ARG A 4 -14.34 -10.68 2.23
C ARG A 4 -13.02 -10.07 1.83
N PHE A 5 -12.18 -9.83 2.80
CA PHE A 5 -10.85 -9.27 2.62
C PHE A 5 -9.83 -10.38 2.76
N SER A 6 -8.90 -10.43 1.82
CA SER A 6 -7.73 -11.32 1.85
C SER A 6 -6.50 -10.53 1.44
N ILE A 7 -5.44 -10.63 2.22
CA ILE A 7 -4.16 -9.98 1.93
C ILE A 7 -3.00 -10.89 2.31
N GLN A 8 -2.00 -10.96 1.46
CA GLN A 8 -0.75 -11.61 1.78
C GLN A 8 0.23 -10.58 2.37
N TYR A 9 0.62 -10.78 3.61
CA TYR A 9 1.55 -9.92 4.32
C TYR A 9 2.19 -10.65 5.49
N SER A 10 3.49 -10.82 5.47
CA SER A 10 4.23 -11.42 6.57
C SER A 10 4.41 -10.44 7.72
N THR A 11 3.92 -10.80 8.90
CA THR A 11 4.01 -9.98 10.11
C THR A 11 5.12 -10.48 11.05
N LYS A 12 5.57 -9.60 11.95
CA LYS A 12 6.41 -9.97 13.08
C LYS A 12 5.55 -10.43 14.26
N TRP A 13 6.16 -11.14 15.20
CA TRP A 13 5.47 -11.53 16.41
C TRP A 13 4.88 -10.32 17.15
N GLY A 14 3.59 -10.41 17.53
CA GLY A 14 2.86 -9.32 18.18
C GLY A 14 2.27 -8.28 17.23
N GLU A 15 2.45 -8.42 15.91
CA GLU A 15 1.82 -7.58 14.90
C GLU A 15 0.58 -8.26 14.33
N ASN A 16 -0.48 -7.51 14.11
CA ASN A 16 -1.72 -7.96 13.48
C ASN A 16 -2.09 -7.08 12.29
N VAL A 17 -2.67 -7.69 11.27
CA VAL A 17 -3.21 -6.96 10.12
C VAL A 17 -4.65 -6.54 10.42
N TRP A 18 -4.95 -5.29 10.17
CA TRP A 18 -6.28 -4.71 10.30
C TRP A 18 -6.75 -4.14 8.98
N VAL A 19 -8.04 -4.26 8.71
CA VAL A 19 -8.70 -3.51 7.64
C VAL A 19 -9.61 -2.45 8.25
N VAL A 20 -9.49 -1.22 7.76
CA VAL A 20 -10.35 -0.10 8.12
C VAL A 20 -11.23 0.20 6.92
N VAL A 21 -12.53 0.00 7.07
CA VAL A 21 -13.53 0.22 6.02
C VAL A 21 -14.36 1.44 6.35
N LYS A 22 -14.42 2.39 5.46
CA LYS A 22 -15.25 3.59 5.53
C LYS A 22 -16.43 3.43 4.58
N ALA A 23 -17.61 3.28 5.12
CA ALA A 23 -18.85 3.17 4.36
C ALA A 23 -19.48 4.55 4.18
N HIS A 24 -19.60 4.98 2.95
CA HIS A 24 -20.23 6.24 2.59
C HIS A 24 -21.73 6.05 2.41
N VAL A 25 -22.52 6.80 3.17
CA VAL A 25 -23.99 6.73 3.14
C VAL A 25 -24.53 7.86 2.28
N SER A 26 -25.65 7.62 1.58
CA SER A 26 -26.33 8.60 0.72
C SER A 26 -26.69 9.92 1.43
N THR A 27 -26.81 9.89 2.74
CA THR A 27 -27.06 11.08 3.58
C THR A 27 -25.83 11.93 3.87
N GLY A 28 -24.66 11.57 3.32
CA GLY A 28 -23.38 12.22 3.59
C GLY A 28 -22.70 11.78 4.89
N VAL A 29 -23.31 10.86 5.64
CA VAL A 29 -22.70 10.28 6.86
C VAL A 29 -21.72 9.17 6.46
N MET A 30 -20.60 9.10 7.17
CA MET A 30 -19.60 8.04 7.00
C MET A 30 -19.60 7.14 8.21
N LYS A 31 -19.72 5.83 8.00
CA LYS A 31 -19.56 4.80 9.03
C LYS A 31 -18.20 4.14 8.89
N THR A 32 -17.50 3.93 9.99
CA THR A 32 -16.17 3.30 9.99
C THR A 32 -16.24 1.96 10.71
N TYR A 33 -15.81 0.91 10.04
CA TYR A 33 -15.62 -0.43 10.59
C TYR A 33 -14.13 -0.72 10.68
N ARG A 34 -13.72 -1.37 11.78
CA ARG A 34 -12.33 -1.80 12.00
C ARG A 34 -12.35 -3.29 12.32
N LEU A 35 -11.68 -4.08 11.52
CA LEU A 35 -11.63 -5.53 11.69
C LEU A 35 -10.17 -5.97 11.78
N CYS A 36 -9.86 -6.77 12.81
CA CYS A 36 -8.62 -7.51 12.86
C CYS A 36 -8.78 -8.72 11.93
N LEU A 37 -7.83 -8.92 11.04
CA LEU A 37 -7.81 -10.08 10.17
C LEU A 37 -7.28 -11.29 10.95
N LEU A 38 -7.72 -12.47 10.54
CA LEU A 38 -7.30 -13.75 11.10
C LEU A 38 -6.28 -14.39 10.18
N THR A 39 -5.34 -15.12 10.76
CA THR A 39 -4.31 -15.87 10.06
C THR A 39 -4.00 -17.16 10.80
N ASP A 40 -3.61 -18.19 10.04
CA ASP A 40 -3.12 -19.45 10.58
C ASP A 40 -1.60 -19.59 10.45
N ASP A 41 -1.00 -18.84 9.51
CA ASP A 41 0.41 -18.96 9.14
C ASP A 41 1.23 -17.67 9.37
N GLY A 42 0.58 -16.56 9.74
CA GLY A 42 1.22 -15.24 9.87
C GLY A 42 1.52 -14.53 8.55
N GLU A 43 1.09 -15.11 7.42
CA GLU A 43 1.33 -14.58 6.08
C GLU A 43 0.03 -14.30 5.31
N HIS A 44 -0.95 -15.18 5.42
CA HIS A 44 -2.25 -15.04 4.76
C HIS A 44 -3.29 -14.57 5.77
N TRP A 45 -3.82 -13.39 5.54
CA TRP A 45 -4.73 -12.72 6.46
C TRP A 45 -6.10 -12.55 5.83
N THR A 46 -7.15 -12.91 6.56
CA THR A 46 -8.53 -12.85 6.07
C THR A 46 -9.49 -12.23 7.08
N ALA A 47 -10.50 -11.53 6.58
CA ALA A 47 -11.63 -11.05 7.39
C ALA A 47 -12.91 -11.02 6.56
N GLU A 48 -14.06 -11.11 7.23
CA GLU A 48 -15.37 -10.95 6.61
C GLU A 48 -16.16 -9.86 7.33
N LEU A 49 -16.77 -8.96 6.57
CA LEU A 49 -17.68 -7.92 7.05
C LEU A 49 -19.04 -8.12 6.40
N ALA A 50 -20.05 -8.45 7.19
CA ALA A 50 -21.45 -8.44 6.75
C ALA A 50 -22.03 -7.03 6.91
N VAL A 51 -22.46 -6.42 5.80
CA VAL A 51 -23.07 -5.11 5.80
C VAL A 51 -24.54 -5.24 5.47
N MET A 52 -25.39 -4.70 6.37
CA MET A 52 -26.83 -4.65 6.16
C MET A 52 -27.26 -3.21 5.93
N GLU A 53 -27.97 -2.99 4.86
CA GLU A 53 -28.66 -1.73 4.63
C GLU A 53 -29.93 -1.63 5.47
N SER A 54 -30.25 -0.41 5.84
CA SER A 54 -31.54 -0.10 6.45
C SER A 54 -32.22 1.01 5.63
N ARG A 55 -33.50 1.23 5.88
CA ARG A 55 -34.26 2.31 5.21
C ARG A 55 -33.61 3.68 5.37
N HIS A 56 -32.77 3.87 6.40
CA HIS A 56 -32.09 5.13 6.71
C HIS A 56 -30.57 5.10 6.43
N SER A 57 -30.04 4.00 5.91
CA SER A 57 -28.60 3.82 5.67
C SER A 57 -28.41 3.09 4.34
N VAL A 58 -28.55 3.83 3.24
CA VAL A 58 -28.24 3.33 1.90
C VAL A 58 -26.78 3.68 1.63
N PHE A 59 -25.94 2.66 1.44
CA PHE A 59 -24.53 2.86 1.14
C PHE A 59 -24.34 3.19 -0.34
N THR A 60 -23.38 4.06 -0.64
CA THR A 60 -23.03 4.46 -2.01
C THR A 60 -21.78 3.75 -2.50
N PHE A 61 -20.75 3.74 -1.67
CA PHE A 61 -19.49 3.02 -1.90
C PHE A 61 -18.76 2.82 -0.59
N PHE A 62 -17.75 1.98 -0.60
CA PHE A 62 -16.85 1.73 0.53
C PHE A 62 -15.43 2.10 0.13
N GLU A 63 -14.72 2.79 1.02
CA GLU A 63 -13.28 2.94 0.95
C GLU A 63 -12.65 2.06 2.01
N TYR A 64 -11.48 1.47 1.73
CA TYR A 64 -10.77 0.69 2.73
C TYR A 64 -9.26 0.80 2.59
N GLU A 65 -8.59 0.56 3.70
CA GLU A 65 -7.12 0.52 3.81
C GLU A 65 -6.71 -0.57 4.78
N TYR A 66 -5.49 -1.11 4.59
CA TYR A 66 -4.89 -2.02 5.56
C TYR A 66 -3.91 -1.29 6.48
N GLN A 67 -3.84 -1.77 7.71
CA GLN A 67 -2.96 -1.25 8.76
C GLN A 67 -2.32 -2.41 9.51
N ILE A 68 -1.07 -2.25 9.89
CA ILE A 68 -0.40 -3.14 10.83
C ILE A 68 -0.44 -2.50 12.19
N ARG A 69 -0.92 -3.24 13.18
CA ARG A 69 -1.01 -2.78 14.57
C ARG A 69 -0.26 -3.71 15.50
N GLY A 70 0.30 -3.14 16.56
CA GLY A 70 0.91 -3.87 17.66
C GLY A 70 -0.14 -4.45 18.62
N GLY A 71 0.32 -5.22 19.59
CA GLY A 71 -0.54 -5.83 20.61
C GLY A 71 -1.28 -4.83 21.51
N ASP A 72 -0.82 -3.60 21.58
CA ASP A 72 -1.41 -2.45 22.27
C ASP A 72 -2.38 -1.63 21.38
N ASP A 73 -2.76 -2.17 20.24
CA ASP A 73 -3.63 -1.55 19.21
C ASP A 73 -3.04 -0.27 18.57
N VAL A 74 -1.77 0.01 18.80
CA VAL A 74 -1.06 1.13 18.18
C VAL A 74 -0.78 0.83 16.71
N VAL A 75 -1.07 1.80 15.85
CA VAL A 75 -0.79 1.67 14.42
C VAL A 75 0.71 1.80 14.18
N LEU A 76 1.35 0.71 13.80
CA LEU A 76 2.77 0.64 13.49
C LEU A 76 3.06 1.05 12.04
N ARG A 77 2.22 0.58 11.10
CA ARG A 77 2.35 0.85 9.66
C ARG A 77 0.98 1.00 9.03
N ARG A 78 0.91 1.83 8.00
CA ARG A 78 -0.26 1.96 7.11
C ARG A 78 0.18 1.75 5.69
N GLU A 79 -0.68 1.14 4.88
CA GLU A 79 -0.44 1.16 3.45
C GLU A 79 -0.58 2.59 2.88
N TRP A 80 -0.07 2.80 1.67
CA TRP A 80 -0.19 4.07 1.00
C TRP A 80 -1.66 4.39 0.69
N HIS A 81 -2.18 5.44 1.33
CA HIS A 81 -3.61 5.76 1.38
C HIS A 81 -4.03 6.94 0.48
N VAL A 82 -3.07 7.57 -0.23
CA VAL A 82 -3.37 8.73 -1.09
C VAL A 82 -4.36 8.37 -2.21
N VAL A 83 -4.31 7.13 -2.70
CA VAL A 83 -5.32 6.58 -3.60
C VAL A 83 -6.06 5.48 -2.84
N PRO A 84 -7.27 5.73 -2.35
CA PRO A 84 -8.03 4.74 -1.59
C PRO A 84 -8.42 3.54 -2.47
N ARG A 85 -8.64 2.39 -1.83
CA ARG A 85 -9.30 1.25 -2.45
C ARG A 85 -10.80 1.48 -2.35
N ILE A 86 -11.51 1.32 -3.46
CA ILE A 86 -12.95 1.61 -3.53
C ILE A 86 -13.68 0.35 -3.96
N ILE A 87 -14.77 0.03 -3.23
CA ILE A 87 -15.71 -1.01 -3.59
C ILE A 87 -17.04 -0.31 -3.90
N PRO A 88 -17.61 -0.50 -5.10
CA PRO A 88 -18.95 0.02 -5.39
C PRO A 88 -19.97 -0.71 -4.52
N CYS A 89 -21.01 0.00 -4.09
CA CYS A 89 -22.10 -0.64 -3.39
C CYS A 89 -23.03 -1.31 -4.39
N ASP A 90 -23.08 -2.63 -4.35
CA ASP A 90 -24.04 -3.44 -5.09
C ASP A 90 -24.59 -4.52 -4.17
N ASN A 91 -25.82 -4.36 -3.75
CA ASN A 91 -26.45 -5.26 -2.79
C ASN A 91 -26.80 -6.64 -3.37
N SER A 92 -26.70 -6.79 -4.67
CA SER A 92 -26.97 -8.06 -5.34
C SER A 92 -25.77 -9.02 -5.32
N HIS A 93 -24.57 -8.52 -4.95
CA HIS A 93 -23.34 -9.29 -4.99
C HIS A 93 -22.58 -9.25 -3.66
N ASP A 94 -21.89 -10.34 -3.37
CA ASP A 94 -20.83 -10.39 -2.36
C ASP A 94 -19.50 -10.12 -3.04
N PHE A 95 -18.62 -9.38 -2.37
CA PHE A 95 -17.30 -9.01 -2.92
C PHE A 95 -16.19 -9.75 -2.20
N VAL A 96 -15.24 -10.27 -2.97
CA VAL A 96 -14.01 -10.88 -2.47
C VAL A 96 -12.83 -10.07 -2.99
N MET A 97 -12.07 -9.49 -2.07
CA MET A 97 -10.86 -8.74 -2.35
C MET A 97 -9.65 -9.63 -2.06
N ASN A 98 -8.82 -9.86 -3.09
CA ASN A 98 -7.53 -10.50 -2.95
C ASN A 98 -6.47 -9.43 -3.20
N ASP A 99 -5.95 -8.89 -2.12
CA ASP A 99 -5.13 -7.70 -2.14
C ASP A 99 -3.65 -8.00 -1.87
N GLU A 100 -2.81 -7.14 -2.38
CA GLU A 100 -1.40 -7.03 -2.01
C GLU A 100 -1.18 -5.73 -1.24
N TRP A 101 -0.18 -5.71 -0.35
CA TRP A 101 0.17 -4.50 0.39
C TRP A 101 0.57 -3.37 -0.55
N LYS A 102 0.00 -2.20 -0.32
CA LYS A 102 0.19 -1.03 -1.16
C LYS A 102 1.26 -0.12 -0.58
N ASP A 103 2.47 -0.26 -1.11
CA ASP A 103 3.58 0.61 -0.74
C ASP A 103 3.49 2.00 -1.37
N ILE A 104 4.23 2.94 -0.78
CA ILE A 104 4.40 4.27 -1.34
C ILE A 104 5.07 4.12 -2.71
N PRO A 105 4.49 4.64 -3.80
CA PRO A 105 5.11 4.58 -5.11
C PRO A 105 6.50 5.25 -5.09
N LEU A 106 7.46 4.66 -5.79
CA LEU A 106 8.82 5.19 -5.85
C LEU A 106 8.85 6.67 -6.25
N MET A 107 7.96 7.07 -7.15
CA MET A 107 7.83 8.47 -7.61
C MET A 107 7.35 9.44 -6.52
N ALA A 108 6.66 8.96 -5.49
CA ALA A 108 6.20 9.81 -4.40
C ALA A 108 7.35 10.37 -3.56
N HIS A 109 8.49 9.69 -3.53
CA HIS A 109 9.69 10.17 -2.83
C HIS A 109 10.35 11.36 -3.52
N LEU A 110 10.13 11.58 -4.82
CA LEU A 110 10.65 12.70 -5.56
C LEU A 110 10.02 14.05 -5.16
N TYR A 111 8.85 13.99 -4.51
CA TYR A 111 8.09 15.16 -4.03
C TYR A 111 8.20 15.38 -2.52
N THR A 112 9.20 14.78 -1.87
CA THR A 112 9.40 14.99 -0.44
C THR A 112 9.89 16.40 -0.16
N LYS A 113 9.61 16.93 1.05
CA LYS A 113 10.12 18.24 1.48
C LYS A 113 11.65 18.34 1.41
N ALA A 114 12.37 17.25 1.53
CA ALA A 114 13.81 17.19 1.41
C ALA A 114 14.29 17.62 -0.01
N CYS A 115 13.59 17.21 -1.06
CA CYS A 115 13.85 17.65 -2.42
C CYS A 115 13.54 19.15 -2.61
N MET A 116 12.51 19.64 -1.96
CA MET A 116 12.12 21.06 -2.01
C MET A 116 13.11 21.96 -1.26
N CYS A 117 13.66 21.51 -0.14
CA CYS A 117 14.66 22.27 0.62
C CYS A 117 16.00 22.43 -0.11
N THR A 118 16.36 21.52 -0.99
CA THR A 118 17.58 21.58 -1.78
C THR A 118 17.46 22.45 -3.02
N SER A 119 16.23 22.71 -3.49
CA SER A 119 15.98 23.53 -4.68
C SER A 119 16.34 25.02 -4.52
N GLY A 120 16.57 25.50 -3.31
CA GLY A 120 17.03 26.87 -3.03
C GLY A 120 18.52 27.14 -3.25
N ARG A 121 19.34 26.09 -3.43
CA ARG A 121 20.78 26.23 -3.73
C ARG A 121 21.01 26.03 -5.22
N LYS A 122 21.25 27.13 -5.92
CA LYS A 122 21.46 27.16 -7.39
C LYS A 122 22.45 26.09 -7.92
N ASN A 123 23.46 25.70 -7.14
CA ASN A 123 24.47 24.72 -7.56
C ASN A 123 23.98 23.23 -7.40
N MET A 124 22.96 22.94 -6.59
CA MET A 124 22.43 21.58 -6.47
C MET A 124 21.29 21.31 -7.44
N ALA A 125 20.53 22.32 -7.85
CA ALA A 125 19.47 22.16 -8.84
C ALA A 125 20.04 21.65 -10.19
N ASP A 126 21.19 22.20 -10.62
CA ASP A 126 21.86 21.75 -11.85
C ASP A 126 22.43 20.33 -11.75
N ALA A 127 22.96 19.94 -10.58
CA ALA A 127 23.47 18.58 -10.36
C ALA A 127 22.34 17.57 -10.33
N THR A 128 21.22 17.90 -9.69
CA THR A 128 20.03 17.04 -9.59
C THR A 128 19.35 16.88 -10.94
N ILE A 129 19.24 17.97 -11.72
CA ILE A 129 18.67 17.92 -13.07
C ILE A 129 19.58 17.14 -14.04
N LYS A 130 20.91 17.27 -13.90
CA LYS A 130 21.85 16.46 -14.70
C LYS A 130 21.81 14.99 -14.35
N ALA A 131 21.64 14.64 -13.09
CA ALA A 131 21.48 13.24 -12.65
C ALA A 131 20.15 12.63 -13.14
N LEU A 132 19.11 13.42 -13.31
CA LEU A 132 17.81 13.00 -13.84
C LEU A 132 17.76 12.93 -15.38
N ARG A 133 18.78 13.42 -16.09
CA ARG A 133 18.94 13.18 -17.52
C ARG A 133 19.33 11.73 -17.73
N GLN A 134 18.34 10.85 -17.73
CA GLN A 134 18.53 9.46 -18.07
C GLN A 134 19.02 9.36 -19.52
N PRO A 135 20.05 8.58 -19.79
CA PRO A 135 20.44 8.28 -21.15
C PRO A 135 19.23 7.65 -21.87
N LEU A 136 19.00 8.06 -23.11
CA LEU A 136 17.94 7.51 -23.95
C LEU A 136 18.28 6.04 -24.28
N TYR A 137 17.76 5.11 -23.47
CA TYR A 137 17.87 3.69 -23.76
C TYR A 137 16.79 3.26 -24.74
N ARG A 138 17.12 2.33 -25.63
CA ARG A 138 16.15 1.72 -26.58
C ARG A 138 15.03 0.97 -25.86
N LYS A 139 15.32 0.43 -24.67
CA LYS A 139 14.37 -0.31 -23.83
C LYS A 139 14.64 0.01 -22.37
N THR A 140 13.59 0.22 -21.61
CA THR A 140 13.65 0.43 -20.16
C THR A 140 12.90 -0.70 -19.48
N LEU A 141 13.54 -1.34 -18.49
CA LEU A 141 12.90 -2.35 -17.65
C LEU A 141 12.61 -1.71 -16.29
N PHE A 142 11.36 -1.78 -15.87
CA PHE A 142 10.95 -1.36 -14.54
C PHE A 142 10.78 -2.60 -13.66
N PHE A 143 11.55 -2.67 -12.59
CA PHE A 143 11.39 -3.68 -11.57
C PHE A 143 10.60 -3.06 -10.42
N ARG A 144 9.46 -3.68 -10.09
CA ARG A 144 8.68 -3.30 -8.92
C ARG A 144 8.71 -4.46 -7.94
N ILE A 145 9.24 -4.22 -6.75
CA ILE A 145 9.33 -5.21 -5.68
C ILE A 145 8.60 -4.65 -4.47
N THR A 146 7.61 -5.37 -4.00
CA THR A 146 6.96 -5.07 -2.73
C THR A 146 7.73 -5.83 -1.65
N ALA A 147 8.41 -5.10 -0.77
CA ALA A 147 9.22 -5.70 0.29
C ALA A 147 8.93 -5.01 1.64
N PRO A 148 7.73 -5.21 2.21
CA PRO A 148 7.26 -4.50 3.40
C PRO A 148 8.05 -4.81 4.67
N GLN A 149 8.92 -5.82 4.64
CA GLN A 149 9.64 -6.34 5.82
C GLN A 149 11.13 -6.01 5.84
N ILE A 150 11.58 -5.14 4.94
CA ILE A 150 12.99 -4.75 4.95
C ILE A 150 13.26 -3.85 6.14
N ASP A 151 14.15 -4.30 7.01
CA ASP A 151 14.71 -3.49 8.09
C ASP A 151 15.64 -2.41 7.51
N ASN A 152 15.83 -1.30 8.24
CA ASN A 152 16.71 -0.17 7.85
C ASN A 152 18.17 -0.60 7.57
N ARG A 153 18.55 -1.82 7.94
CA ARG A 153 19.88 -2.42 7.73
C ARG A 153 19.94 -3.35 6.51
N GLN A 154 18.82 -3.56 5.84
CA GLN A 154 18.71 -4.45 4.68
C GLN A 154 18.43 -3.64 3.43
N ALA A 155 18.97 -4.08 2.31
CA ALA A 155 18.71 -3.49 1.01
C ALA A 155 18.24 -4.58 0.03
N VAL A 156 17.30 -4.23 -0.82
CA VAL A 156 16.91 -5.08 -1.95
C VAL A 156 17.86 -4.81 -3.10
N ALA A 157 18.44 -5.86 -3.64
CA ALA A 157 19.27 -5.77 -4.83
C ALA A 157 18.70 -6.63 -5.95
N VAL A 158 18.67 -6.08 -7.17
CA VAL A 158 18.39 -6.85 -8.39
C VAL A 158 19.70 -7.31 -8.96
N CYS A 159 19.88 -8.64 -9.03
CA CYS A 159 21.07 -9.27 -9.62
C CYS A 159 20.71 -9.92 -10.95
N GLY A 160 21.59 -9.83 -11.93
CA GLY A 160 21.42 -10.44 -13.25
C GLY A 160 22.74 -10.65 -13.96
N SER A 161 22.70 -11.36 -15.10
CA SER A 161 23.88 -11.64 -15.92
C SER A 161 24.41 -10.41 -16.69
N HIS A 162 23.61 -9.36 -16.80
CA HIS A 162 24.00 -8.13 -17.45
C HIS A 162 24.94 -7.29 -16.55
N PRO A 163 26.01 -6.67 -17.07
CA PRO A 163 26.95 -5.88 -16.28
C PRO A 163 26.30 -4.79 -15.41
N SER A 164 25.25 -4.12 -15.93
CA SER A 164 24.48 -3.10 -15.18
C SER A 164 23.66 -3.67 -14.00
N LEU A 165 23.52 -4.98 -13.89
CA LEU A 165 22.82 -5.69 -12.81
C LEU A 165 23.82 -6.46 -11.92
N GLY A 166 25.07 -6.07 -11.91
CA GLY A 166 26.12 -6.72 -11.12
C GLY A 166 26.54 -8.09 -11.64
N GLY A 167 26.31 -8.36 -12.95
CA GLY A 167 26.71 -9.60 -13.59
C GLY A 167 28.20 -9.86 -13.40
N ARG A 168 28.55 -11.04 -12.88
CA ARG A 168 29.96 -11.47 -12.84
C ARG A 168 30.46 -11.59 -14.27
N SER A 169 31.51 -10.83 -14.60
CA SER A 169 32.36 -11.17 -15.73
C SER A 169 33.00 -12.52 -15.41
N THR A 170 32.67 -13.55 -16.15
CA THR A 170 33.38 -14.81 -16.19
C THR A 170 34.75 -14.58 -16.78
#